data_2ce05b8967b63686716a7e58b0cdf041
#
_entry.id   2ce05b8967b63686716a7e58b0cdf041
#
_cell.length_a   1.000
_cell.length_b   1.000
_cell.length_c   1.000
_cell.angle_alpha   90.00
_cell.angle_beta   90.00
_cell.angle_gamma   90.00
#
_symmetry.space_group_name_H-M   'P 1'
#
loop_
_entity.id
_entity.type
_entity.pdbx_description
1 polymer ?
#
loop_
_entity_poly.entity_id
_entity_poly.type
_entity_poly.pdbx_seq_one_letter_code
_entity_poly.pdbx_strand_id
1 'polypeptide(L)'
;MSRKRISLLLVAVMLLAVLSGCAGKDGTTSSGPASGQSDLEYVKAKGTLVVGMTEFAPIQYREGDAWAGFDAELVTGFAETLGVAVSFVNINWDNKIKLLENGTIDCLWNGMTMTEQLQNAISCTEPYLSNGQVAVFRAREMGRYQTVEDCSHVLFAVEVGSTGEDVLKKLKYRYTACDSQLEALRRVRAKQADAAVIDLVMANYYTGEEHEFPDLDFSLLLMDEKSCVGFRKDSDLTELANEYLRAAYADGTIQALASQYGIEDAILDNGI
;
A
#
# COMPACT_ATOMS: atom_id res chain seq x y z
N MET A 1 -10.11 -62.55 -54.39
CA MET A 1 -10.37 -62.78 -52.96
C MET A 1 -9.01 -62.79 -52.27
N SER A 2 -8.55 -61.93 -51.40
CA SER A 2 -9.18 -61.02 -50.47
C SER A 2 -8.08 -60.04 -49.99
N ARG A 3 -8.34 -58.76 -50.26
CA ARG A 3 -7.52 -57.59 -49.79
C ARG A 3 -7.95 -57.10 -48.41
N LYS A 4 -7.91 -57.93 -47.35
CA LYS A 4 -8.44 -57.53 -46.04
C LYS A 4 -7.60 -57.93 -44.81
N ARG A 5 -6.32 -58.21 -44.94
CA ARG A 5 -5.52 -58.59 -43.78
C ARG A 5 -4.21 -57.80 -43.53
N ILE A 6 -4.00 -56.66 -44.15
CA ILE A 6 -2.75 -55.84 -43.97
C ILE A 6 -3.03 -54.49 -43.27
N SER A 7 -4.31 -54.20 -42.91
CA SER A 7 -4.66 -52.89 -42.26
C SER A 7 -4.80 -52.91 -40.76
N LEU A 8 -4.45 -54.02 -40.06
CA LEU A 8 -4.65 -54.11 -38.60
C LEU A 8 -3.31 -54.10 -37.77
N LEU A 9 -2.16 -53.97 -38.43
CA LEU A 9 -0.88 -54.00 -37.71
C LEU A 9 -0.16 -52.60 -37.68
N LEU A 10 -0.74 -51.59 -38.34
CA LEU A 10 -0.19 -50.20 -38.37
C LEU A 10 -0.93 -49.22 -37.43
N VAL A 11 -2.01 -49.65 -36.76
CA VAL A 11 -2.77 -48.82 -35.80
C VAL A 11 -2.34 -49.04 -34.34
N ALA A 12 -1.59 -50.12 -34.05
CA ALA A 12 -1.16 -50.43 -32.67
C ALA A 12 0.15 -49.79 -32.22
N VAL A 13 0.89 -49.06 -33.08
CA VAL A 13 2.17 -48.42 -32.72
C VAL A 13 2.03 -46.88 -32.55
N MET A 14 0.89 -46.28 -32.89
CA MET A 14 0.63 -44.82 -32.73
C MET A 14 -0.19 -44.45 -31.48
N LEU A 15 -0.47 -45.38 -30.58
CA LEU A 15 -1.26 -45.08 -29.36
C LEU A 15 -0.46 -45.12 -28.05
N LEU A 16 0.88 -45.11 -28.11
CA LEU A 16 1.75 -45.09 -26.92
C LEU A 16 2.60 -43.81 -26.75
N ALA A 17 2.30 -42.73 -27.48
CA ALA A 17 3.09 -41.48 -27.41
C ALA A 17 2.31 -40.25 -26.96
N VAL A 18 1.14 -40.39 -26.30
CA VAL A 18 0.30 -39.22 -25.85
C VAL A 18 -0.07 -39.35 -24.35
N LEU A 19 0.81 -39.87 -23.53
CA LEU A 19 0.65 -39.88 -22.07
C LEU A 19 1.89 -39.36 -21.35
N SER A 20 2.50 -38.30 -21.89
CA SER A 20 3.54 -37.57 -21.18
C SER A 20 3.33 -36.07 -21.42
N GLY A 21 2.66 -35.41 -20.53
CA GLY A 21 2.64 -33.96 -20.52
C GLY A 21 1.26 -33.33 -20.42
N CYS A 22 0.71 -33.33 -19.23
CA CYS A 22 -0.09 -32.25 -18.67
C CYS A 22 -0.25 -32.52 -17.19
N ALA A 23 0.86 -32.42 -16.43
CA ALA A 23 0.76 -31.99 -15.06
C ALA A 23 0.59 -30.48 -15.12
N GLY A 24 -0.66 -30.03 -15.15
CA GLY A 24 -1.00 -28.64 -14.92
C GLY A 24 -0.45 -28.25 -13.54
N LYS A 25 0.59 -27.46 -13.52
CA LYS A 25 0.96 -26.69 -12.35
C LYS A 25 0.03 -25.49 -12.26
N ASP A 26 -1.19 -25.69 -11.82
CA ASP A 26 -1.98 -24.65 -11.19
C ASP A 26 -1.52 -24.57 -9.73
N GLY A 27 -0.76 -23.56 -9.44
CA GLY A 27 -0.25 -23.27 -8.12
C GLY A 27 0.96 -22.36 -8.22
N THR A 28 0.79 -21.14 -8.71
CA THR A 28 1.76 -20.07 -8.49
C THR A 28 1.78 -19.75 -6.99
N THR A 29 2.44 -20.60 -6.21
CA THR A 29 3.03 -20.13 -4.96
C THR A 29 4.10 -19.13 -5.38
N SER A 30 3.82 -17.84 -5.26
CA SER A 30 4.82 -16.79 -5.32
C SER A 30 5.82 -17.07 -4.19
N SER A 31 6.87 -17.80 -4.51
CA SER A 31 8.05 -17.87 -3.66
C SER A 31 8.82 -16.60 -3.94
N GLY A 32 9.11 -15.79 -2.91
CA GLY A 32 9.99 -14.64 -3.02
C GLY A 32 11.36 -15.00 -3.61
N PRO A 33 12.27 -14.04 -3.74
CA PRO A 33 13.61 -14.29 -4.26
C PRO A 33 14.30 -15.42 -3.46
N ALA A 34 15.06 -16.25 -4.15
CA ALA A 34 15.86 -17.26 -3.49
C ALA A 34 16.87 -16.61 -2.53
N SER A 35 17.28 -17.32 -1.47
CA SER A 35 18.27 -16.78 -0.52
C SER A 35 19.54 -16.33 -1.25
N GLY A 36 19.88 -15.05 -1.13
CA GLY A 36 21.04 -14.42 -1.78
C GLY A 36 20.79 -13.95 -3.22
N GLN A 37 19.57 -14.05 -3.74
CA GLN A 37 19.20 -13.45 -5.02
C GLN A 37 18.91 -11.96 -4.83
N SER A 38 19.37 -11.11 -5.75
CA SER A 38 19.00 -9.70 -5.86
C SER A 38 17.50 -9.55 -6.10
N ASP A 39 16.84 -8.65 -5.38
CA ASP A 39 15.43 -8.32 -5.58
C ASP A 39 15.20 -7.71 -6.97
N LEU A 40 16.13 -6.90 -7.44
CA LEU A 40 16.11 -6.33 -8.80
C LEU A 40 16.10 -7.43 -9.86
N GLU A 41 17.00 -8.41 -9.75
CA GLU A 41 17.05 -9.54 -10.69
C GLU A 41 15.76 -10.36 -10.64
N TYR A 42 15.24 -10.59 -9.44
CA TYR A 42 13.98 -11.31 -9.24
C TYR A 42 12.79 -10.58 -9.89
N VAL A 43 12.63 -9.27 -9.63
CA VAL A 43 11.57 -8.45 -10.21
C VAL A 43 11.69 -8.36 -11.73
N LYS A 44 12.90 -8.16 -12.25
CA LYS A 44 13.15 -8.15 -13.71
C LYS A 44 12.85 -9.50 -14.36
N ALA A 45 13.24 -10.61 -13.74
CA ALA A 45 12.97 -11.94 -14.28
C ALA A 45 11.48 -12.27 -14.37
N LYS A 46 10.68 -11.83 -13.40
CA LYS A 46 9.21 -12.01 -13.45
C LYS A 46 8.48 -10.93 -14.27
N GLY A 47 9.16 -9.83 -14.63
CA GLY A 47 8.61 -8.75 -15.44
C GLY A 47 7.58 -7.86 -14.75
N THR A 48 7.46 -7.95 -13.42
CA THR A 48 6.42 -7.23 -12.67
C THR A 48 6.92 -6.85 -11.28
N LEU A 49 6.68 -5.60 -10.88
CA LEU A 49 6.81 -5.12 -9.50
C LEU A 49 5.44 -5.24 -8.80
N VAL A 50 5.35 -6.05 -7.76
CA VAL A 50 4.10 -6.24 -6.99
C VAL A 50 4.09 -5.30 -5.79
N VAL A 51 3.13 -4.37 -5.78
CA VAL A 51 2.98 -3.33 -4.77
C VAL A 51 1.87 -3.70 -3.80
N GLY A 52 2.19 -3.80 -2.52
CA GLY A 52 1.20 -3.96 -1.45
C GLY A 52 0.66 -2.60 -1.01
N MET A 53 -0.67 -2.48 -0.93
CA MET A 53 -1.32 -1.22 -0.61
C MET A 53 -2.72 -1.43 0.00
N THR A 54 -3.26 -0.37 0.59
CA THR A 54 -4.68 -0.21 0.96
C THR A 54 -5.26 1.01 0.25
N GLU A 55 -6.58 1.16 0.20
CA GLU A 55 -7.19 2.40 -0.31
C GLU A 55 -6.90 3.57 0.63
N PHE A 56 -6.18 4.55 0.11
CA PHE A 56 -5.70 5.72 0.80
C PHE A 56 -5.69 6.93 -0.14
N ALA A 57 -6.86 7.49 -0.48
CA ALA A 57 -6.94 8.68 -1.33
C ALA A 57 -6.43 9.94 -0.58
N PRO A 58 -5.76 10.86 -1.29
CA PRO A 58 -5.44 10.86 -2.73
C PRO A 58 -4.11 10.16 -3.08
N ILE A 59 -3.49 9.46 -2.12
CA ILE A 59 -2.19 8.80 -2.28
C ILE A 59 -2.31 7.58 -3.19
N GLN A 60 -3.30 6.72 -2.93
CA GLN A 60 -3.58 5.54 -3.76
C GLN A 60 -5.04 5.09 -3.60
N TYR A 61 -5.80 5.04 -4.69
CA TYR A 61 -7.22 4.73 -4.65
C TYR A 61 -7.71 4.14 -5.96
N ARG A 62 -8.94 3.66 -5.99
CA ARG A 62 -9.61 3.17 -7.19
C ARG A 62 -10.31 4.28 -7.94
N GLU A 63 -10.02 4.39 -9.25
CA GLU A 63 -10.79 5.17 -10.20
C GLU A 63 -11.35 4.22 -11.27
N GLY A 64 -12.59 3.77 -11.08
CA GLY A 64 -13.16 2.67 -11.86
C GLY A 64 -12.40 1.37 -11.61
N ASP A 65 -11.88 0.75 -12.67
CA ASP A 65 -11.09 -0.49 -12.59
C ASP A 65 -9.57 -0.24 -12.46
N ALA A 66 -9.13 1.02 -12.58
CA ALA A 66 -7.72 1.40 -12.49
C ALA A 66 -7.33 1.84 -11.07
N TRP A 67 -6.05 1.78 -10.78
CA TRP A 67 -5.44 2.43 -9.63
C TRP A 67 -4.96 3.82 -10.04
N ALA A 68 -5.23 4.81 -9.21
CA ALA A 68 -4.84 6.21 -9.37
C ALA A 68 -4.29 6.75 -8.04
N GLY A 69 -3.72 7.94 -8.07
CA GLY A 69 -3.19 8.62 -6.90
C GLY A 69 -1.70 8.89 -6.99
N PHE A 70 -1.24 9.75 -6.11
CA PHE A 70 0.14 10.23 -6.11
C PHE A 70 1.17 9.07 -6.10
N ASP A 71 1.03 8.13 -5.17
CA ASP A 71 1.94 6.99 -5.06
C ASP A 71 1.76 5.97 -6.19
N ALA A 72 0.51 5.81 -6.69
CA ALA A 72 0.26 4.91 -7.82
C ALA A 72 1.04 5.36 -9.07
N GLU A 73 1.09 6.67 -9.34
CA GLU A 73 1.84 7.22 -10.45
C GLU A 73 3.35 7.19 -10.21
N LEU A 74 3.82 7.54 -9.01
CA LEU A 74 5.24 7.46 -8.67
C LEU A 74 5.80 6.03 -8.80
N VAL A 75 5.11 5.03 -8.25
CA VAL A 75 5.58 3.65 -8.34
C VAL A 75 5.51 3.11 -9.76
N THR A 76 4.55 3.58 -10.56
CA THR A 76 4.48 3.24 -11.99
C THR A 76 5.70 3.79 -12.73
N GLY A 77 6.06 5.06 -12.53
CA GLY A 77 7.27 5.65 -13.09
C GLY A 77 8.54 4.94 -12.61
N PHE A 78 8.63 4.57 -11.35
CA PHE A 78 9.76 3.76 -10.85
C PHE A 78 9.87 2.42 -11.58
N ALA A 79 8.76 1.67 -11.71
CA ALA A 79 8.75 0.38 -12.40
C ALA A 79 9.14 0.51 -13.89
N GLU A 80 8.77 1.59 -14.55
CA GLU A 80 9.20 1.91 -15.91
C GLU A 80 10.72 2.05 -16.01
N THR A 81 11.38 2.68 -15.02
CA THR A 81 12.86 2.76 -14.99
C THR A 81 13.51 1.40 -14.85
N LEU A 82 12.84 0.43 -14.21
CA LEU A 82 13.31 -0.95 -14.11
C LEU A 82 12.99 -1.79 -15.37
N GLY A 83 12.12 -1.30 -16.25
CA GLY A 83 11.65 -2.01 -17.44
C GLY A 83 10.64 -3.12 -17.12
N VAL A 84 9.81 -2.96 -16.07
CA VAL A 84 8.82 -3.93 -15.62
C VAL A 84 7.42 -3.28 -15.48
N ALA A 85 6.38 -4.11 -15.50
CA ALA A 85 5.01 -3.67 -15.20
C ALA A 85 4.79 -3.52 -13.70
N VAL A 86 3.72 -2.79 -13.30
CA VAL A 86 3.24 -2.73 -11.91
C VAL A 86 2.02 -3.62 -11.74
N SER A 87 1.94 -4.30 -10.60
CA SER A 87 0.75 -5.01 -10.15
C SER A 87 0.43 -4.58 -8.72
N PHE A 88 -0.76 -4.05 -8.52
CA PHE A 88 -1.23 -3.62 -7.21
C PHE A 88 -2.01 -4.71 -6.50
N VAL A 89 -1.69 -4.98 -5.24
CA VAL A 89 -2.36 -5.95 -4.39
C VAL A 89 -2.90 -5.24 -3.16
N ASN A 90 -4.24 -5.27 -3.01
CA ASN A 90 -4.85 -4.80 -1.78
C ASN A 90 -4.57 -5.80 -0.65
N ILE A 91 -3.95 -5.34 0.43
CA ILE A 91 -3.49 -6.17 1.54
C ILE A 91 -4.21 -5.79 2.84
N ASN A 92 -4.23 -6.71 3.79
CA ASN A 92 -4.47 -6.33 5.17
C ASN A 92 -3.18 -5.70 5.72
N TRP A 93 -3.26 -4.43 6.14
CA TRP A 93 -2.09 -3.63 6.53
C TRP A 93 -1.31 -4.20 7.72
N ASP A 94 -1.96 -4.91 8.62
CA ASP A 94 -1.30 -5.60 9.74
C ASP A 94 -0.33 -6.71 9.28
N ASN A 95 -0.57 -7.28 8.10
CA ASN A 95 0.27 -8.33 7.51
C ASN A 95 1.40 -7.82 6.61
N LYS A 96 1.57 -6.50 6.43
CA LYS A 96 2.46 -5.89 5.44
C LYS A 96 3.90 -6.43 5.44
N ILE A 97 4.52 -6.52 6.63
CA ILE A 97 5.89 -7.02 6.77
C ILE A 97 5.97 -8.48 6.32
N LYS A 98 5.06 -9.33 6.82
CA LYS A 98 5.02 -10.76 6.49
C LYS A 98 4.84 -11.01 4.99
N LEU A 99 3.99 -10.21 4.32
CA LEU A 99 3.74 -10.32 2.89
C LEU A 99 4.96 -9.88 2.06
N LEU A 100 5.71 -8.90 2.55
CA LEU A 100 6.97 -8.47 1.96
C LEU A 100 8.06 -9.55 2.13
N GLU A 101 8.23 -10.09 3.34
CA GLU A 101 9.23 -11.12 3.66
C GLU A 101 9.03 -12.40 2.86
N ASN A 102 7.78 -12.85 2.68
CA ASN A 102 7.48 -14.08 1.96
C ASN A 102 7.40 -13.93 0.43
N GLY A 103 7.61 -12.70 -0.10
CA GLY A 103 7.60 -12.41 -1.53
C GLY A 103 6.22 -12.36 -2.18
N THR A 104 5.14 -12.30 -1.39
CA THR A 104 3.78 -12.04 -1.92
C THR A 104 3.71 -10.67 -2.57
N ILE A 105 4.40 -9.69 -2.00
CA ILE A 105 4.60 -8.34 -2.53
C ILE A 105 6.11 -8.05 -2.61
N ASP A 106 6.51 -7.10 -3.46
CA ASP A 106 7.89 -6.68 -3.62
C ASP A 106 8.21 -5.39 -2.89
N CYS A 107 7.22 -4.52 -2.77
CA CYS A 107 7.35 -3.27 -2.03
C CYS A 107 6.03 -2.86 -1.36
N LEU A 108 6.17 -1.97 -0.40
CA LEU A 108 5.11 -1.21 0.26
C LEU A 108 5.28 0.25 -0.17
N TRP A 109 4.45 0.69 -1.11
CA TRP A 109 4.45 2.07 -1.59
C TRP A 109 3.03 2.61 -1.49
N ASN A 110 2.69 3.16 -0.31
CA ASN A 110 1.31 3.56 0.04
C ASN A 110 1.32 4.55 1.21
N GLY A 111 2.11 5.63 1.11
CA GLY A 111 2.23 6.62 2.18
C GLY A 111 2.68 6.02 3.52
N MET A 112 3.48 4.95 3.49
CA MET A 112 3.82 4.18 4.68
C MET A 112 4.65 5.01 5.68
N THR A 113 4.15 5.17 6.90
CA THR A 113 4.85 5.88 7.97
C THR A 113 6.17 5.23 8.31
N MET A 114 7.25 6.02 8.29
CA MET A 114 8.58 5.58 8.71
C MET A 114 8.64 5.50 10.24
N THR A 115 8.70 4.29 10.79
CA THR A 115 8.88 4.07 12.23
C THR A 115 10.18 3.33 12.50
N GLU A 116 10.74 3.48 13.69
CA GLU A 116 11.94 2.72 14.10
C GLU A 116 11.71 1.20 14.01
N GLN A 117 10.51 0.73 14.37
CA GLN A 117 10.15 -0.68 14.25
C GLN A 117 10.22 -1.17 12.81
N LEU A 118 9.67 -0.40 11.86
CA LEU A 118 9.71 -0.74 10.43
C LEU A 118 11.14 -0.72 9.88
N GLN A 119 11.93 0.31 10.19
CA GLN A 119 13.34 0.41 9.77
C GLN A 119 14.21 -0.75 10.28
N ASN A 120 13.87 -1.31 11.44
CA ASN A 120 14.54 -2.51 11.96
C ASN A 120 14.13 -3.79 11.20
N ALA A 121 12.88 -3.89 10.76
CA ALA A 121 12.32 -5.07 10.12
C ALA A 121 12.59 -5.14 8.60
N ILE A 122 12.51 -4.00 7.91
CA ILE A 122 12.58 -3.88 6.45
C ILE A 122 13.57 -2.79 6.05
N SER A 123 13.90 -2.69 4.76
CA SER A 123 14.65 -1.57 4.19
C SER A 123 13.69 -0.47 3.77
N CYS A 124 13.88 0.73 4.30
CA CYS A 124 13.08 1.92 3.98
C CYS A 124 13.89 2.89 3.13
N THR A 125 13.24 3.55 2.18
CA THR A 125 13.83 4.70 1.48
C THR A 125 14.03 5.89 2.42
N GLU A 126 14.67 6.93 1.94
CA GLU A 126 14.55 8.27 2.50
C GLU A 126 13.06 8.69 2.48
N PRO A 127 12.62 9.51 3.46
CA PRO A 127 11.23 9.94 3.48
C PRO A 127 10.95 10.94 2.35
N TYR A 128 9.79 10.85 1.72
CA TYR A 128 9.39 11.70 0.59
C TYR A 128 8.13 12.54 0.86
N LEU A 129 7.30 12.16 1.86
CA LEU A 129 6.12 12.89 2.28
C LEU A 129 6.16 13.23 3.77
N SER A 130 5.63 14.40 4.12
CA SER A 130 5.21 14.78 5.47
C SER A 130 3.75 14.40 5.66
N ASN A 131 3.42 13.86 6.81
CA ASN A 131 2.06 13.44 7.18
C ASN A 131 1.86 13.62 8.68
N GLY A 132 0.78 13.07 9.22
CA GLY A 132 0.50 13.01 10.64
C GLY A 132 -0.71 12.14 10.91
N GLN A 133 -0.86 11.72 12.16
CA GLN A 133 -2.07 11.06 12.63
C GLN A 133 -2.98 12.11 13.26
N VAL A 134 -4.23 12.20 12.77
CA VAL A 134 -5.22 13.17 13.26
C VAL A 134 -6.46 12.47 13.79
N ALA A 135 -7.12 13.13 14.75
CA ALA A 135 -8.40 12.70 15.27
C ALA A 135 -9.53 13.39 14.50
N VAL A 136 -10.37 12.61 13.81
CA VAL A 136 -11.53 13.06 13.04
C VAL A 136 -12.79 12.83 13.86
N PHE A 137 -13.59 13.86 13.99
CA PHE A 137 -14.85 13.87 14.74
C PHE A 137 -16.02 14.27 13.85
N ARG A 138 -17.25 14.12 14.34
CA ARG A 138 -18.37 14.82 13.74
C ARG A 138 -18.19 16.32 13.94
N ALA A 139 -18.26 17.12 12.86
CA ALA A 139 -17.94 18.55 12.85
C ALA A 139 -18.62 19.35 13.99
N ARG A 140 -19.92 19.04 14.30
CA ARG A 140 -20.66 19.66 15.40
C ARG A 140 -20.14 19.33 16.80
N GLU A 141 -19.25 18.34 16.95
CA GLU A 141 -18.72 17.84 18.23
C GLU A 141 -17.29 18.31 18.49
N MET A 142 -16.61 18.86 17.49
CA MET A 142 -15.20 19.28 17.57
C MET A 142 -14.92 20.25 18.74
N GLY A 143 -15.85 21.17 19.02
CA GLY A 143 -15.70 22.10 20.13
C GLY A 143 -15.55 21.46 21.52
N ARG A 144 -15.79 20.15 21.64
CA ARG A 144 -15.62 19.39 22.89
C ARG A 144 -14.22 18.79 23.07
N TYR A 145 -13.44 18.71 22.01
CA TYR A 145 -12.17 18.01 21.95
C TYR A 145 -11.09 18.99 21.47
N GLN A 146 -10.54 19.76 22.41
CA GLN A 146 -9.53 20.78 22.14
C GLN A 146 -8.11 20.31 22.45
N THR A 147 -8.00 19.28 23.29
CA THR A 147 -6.74 18.67 23.70
C THR A 147 -6.84 17.15 23.58
N VAL A 148 -5.68 16.48 23.55
CA VAL A 148 -5.64 15.01 23.52
C VAL A 148 -6.31 14.42 24.76
N GLU A 149 -6.16 15.05 25.92
CA GLU A 149 -6.73 14.62 27.21
C GLU A 149 -8.25 14.62 27.20
N ASP A 150 -8.90 15.54 26.47
CA ASP A 150 -10.36 15.59 26.30
C ASP A 150 -10.90 14.30 25.66
N CYS A 151 -10.04 13.57 24.96
CA CYS A 151 -10.40 12.34 24.25
C CYS A 151 -10.33 11.07 25.11
N SER A 152 -9.99 11.16 26.39
CA SER A 152 -9.76 9.99 27.26
C SER A 152 -10.95 9.03 27.38
N HIS A 153 -12.16 9.47 27.11
CA HIS A 153 -13.39 8.67 27.16
C HIS A 153 -13.97 8.31 25.78
N VAL A 154 -13.33 8.79 24.70
CA VAL A 154 -13.74 8.59 23.32
C VAL A 154 -13.52 7.14 22.87
N LEU A 155 -14.47 6.58 22.13
CA LEU A 155 -14.27 5.33 21.40
C LEU A 155 -13.80 5.66 19.98
N PHE A 156 -12.55 5.34 19.67
CA PHE A 156 -11.98 5.57 18.34
C PHE A 156 -12.24 4.39 17.40
N ALA A 157 -12.34 4.67 16.10
CA ALA A 157 -12.18 3.71 15.04
C ALA A 157 -10.80 3.93 14.38
N VAL A 158 -10.08 2.87 14.07
CA VAL A 158 -8.71 2.96 13.52
C VAL A 158 -8.37 1.72 12.69
N GLU A 159 -7.58 1.89 11.65
CA GLU A 159 -7.10 0.77 10.84
C GLU A 159 -6.12 -0.10 11.64
N VAL A 160 -6.35 -1.42 11.62
CA VAL A 160 -5.50 -2.39 12.31
C VAL A 160 -4.07 -2.38 11.75
N GLY A 161 -3.06 -2.40 12.62
CA GLY A 161 -1.64 -2.38 12.22
C GLY A 161 -1.14 -1.04 11.67
N SER A 162 -1.95 0.04 11.78
CA SER A 162 -1.54 1.39 11.42
C SER A 162 -0.78 2.09 12.55
N THR A 163 -0.10 3.18 12.23
CA THR A 163 0.51 4.06 13.23
C THR A 163 -0.55 4.71 14.12
N GLY A 164 -1.74 5.00 13.59
CA GLY A 164 -2.87 5.50 14.37
C GLY A 164 -3.28 4.54 15.48
N GLU A 165 -3.28 3.23 15.21
CA GLU A 165 -3.54 2.23 16.24
C GLU A 165 -2.45 2.24 17.33
N ASP A 166 -1.19 2.38 16.95
CA ASP A 166 -0.08 2.44 17.91
C ASP A 166 -0.12 3.70 18.76
N VAL A 167 -0.53 4.84 18.20
CA VAL A 167 -0.80 6.07 18.95
C VAL A 167 -1.86 5.84 20.01
N LEU A 168 -3.00 5.22 19.65
CA LEU A 168 -4.08 4.93 20.58
C LEU A 168 -3.67 3.94 21.68
N LYS A 169 -2.88 2.92 21.35
CA LYS A 169 -2.29 1.99 22.32
C LYS A 169 -1.39 2.72 23.32
N LYS A 170 -0.52 3.62 22.83
CA LYS A 170 0.39 4.42 23.65
C LYS A 170 -0.38 5.37 24.59
N LEU A 171 -1.45 5.98 24.11
CA LEU A 171 -2.34 6.85 24.90
C LEU A 171 -3.26 6.05 25.81
N LYS A 172 -3.37 4.73 25.64
CA LYS A 172 -4.29 3.83 26.35
C LYS A 172 -5.76 4.21 26.14
N TYR A 173 -6.09 4.71 24.94
CA TYR A 173 -7.45 5.05 24.58
C TYR A 173 -8.21 3.84 24.03
N ARG A 174 -9.54 3.86 24.19
CA ARG A 174 -10.40 2.79 23.69
C ARG A 174 -10.57 2.92 22.19
N TYR A 175 -10.45 1.80 21.48
CA TYR A 175 -10.67 1.78 20.04
C TYR A 175 -11.33 0.49 19.56
N THR A 176 -11.87 0.55 18.35
CA THR A 176 -12.30 -0.59 17.54
C THR A 176 -11.47 -0.62 16.27
N ALA A 177 -10.90 -1.78 15.97
CA ALA A 177 -10.10 -1.98 14.77
C ALA A 177 -11.00 -2.07 13.51
N CYS A 178 -10.51 -1.51 12.41
CA CYS A 178 -11.13 -1.50 11.08
C CYS A 178 -10.16 -2.07 10.06
N ASP A 179 -10.66 -2.49 8.91
CA ASP A 179 -9.82 -3.00 7.82
C ASP A 179 -9.20 -1.88 6.97
N SER A 180 -9.69 -0.63 7.11
CA SER A 180 -9.14 0.55 6.44
C SER A 180 -9.50 1.84 7.18
N GLN A 181 -8.74 2.92 6.89
CA GLN A 181 -9.02 4.25 7.42
C GLN A 181 -10.35 4.80 6.90
N LEU A 182 -10.71 4.50 5.66
CA LEU A 182 -12.01 4.89 5.08
C LEU A 182 -13.18 4.22 5.83
N GLU A 183 -13.02 2.96 6.24
CA GLU A 183 -14.00 2.30 7.10
C GLU A 183 -14.10 3.00 8.46
N ALA A 184 -12.98 3.45 9.04
CA ALA A 184 -12.99 4.19 10.29
C ALA A 184 -13.83 5.48 10.19
N LEU A 185 -13.69 6.27 9.10
CA LEU A 185 -14.54 7.44 8.83
C LEU A 185 -16.03 7.07 8.73
N ARG A 186 -16.35 6.00 8.00
CA ARG A 186 -17.73 5.51 7.87
C ARG A 186 -18.35 5.14 9.21
N ARG A 187 -17.57 4.54 10.12
CA ARG A 187 -18.04 4.20 11.48
C ARG A 187 -18.34 5.45 12.32
N VAL A 188 -17.52 6.50 12.21
CA VAL A 188 -17.81 7.78 12.90
C VAL A 188 -19.09 8.40 12.35
N ARG A 189 -19.26 8.46 11.03
CA ARG A 189 -20.48 8.96 10.40
C ARG A 189 -21.72 8.15 10.79
N ALA A 190 -21.59 6.83 10.87
CA ALA A 190 -22.66 5.92 11.30
C ALA A 190 -22.90 5.91 12.82
N LYS A 191 -22.15 6.70 13.62
CA LYS A 191 -22.19 6.74 15.10
C LYS A 191 -21.84 5.40 15.76
N GLN A 192 -21.05 4.56 15.10
CA GLN A 192 -20.52 3.32 15.64
C GLN A 192 -19.21 3.54 16.41
N ALA A 193 -18.58 4.70 16.19
CA ALA A 193 -17.46 5.23 16.95
C ALA A 193 -17.69 6.73 17.20
N ASP A 194 -16.99 7.29 18.18
CA ASP A 194 -17.07 8.71 18.50
C ASP A 194 -16.14 9.52 17.61
N ALA A 195 -14.97 8.97 17.30
CA ALA A 195 -13.94 9.56 16.45
C ALA A 195 -13.21 8.49 15.64
N ALA A 196 -12.42 8.91 14.63
CA ALA A 196 -11.46 8.07 13.94
C ALA A 196 -10.04 8.64 14.12
N VAL A 197 -9.03 7.76 14.09
CA VAL A 197 -7.64 8.18 13.88
C VAL A 197 -7.23 7.74 12.49
N ILE A 198 -6.83 8.71 11.68
CA ILE A 198 -6.41 8.53 10.29
C ILE A 198 -5.26 9.45 9.94
N ASP A 199 -4.68 9.25 8.78
CA ASP A 199 -3.66 10.10 8.20
C ASP A 199 -4.19 11.50 7.85
N LEU A 200 -3.40 12.54 8.12
CA LEU A 200 -3.74 13.94 7.85
C LEU A 200 -4.05 14.17 6.37
N VAL A 201 -3.26 13.61 5.46
CA VAL A 201 -3.47 13.74 4.02
C VAL A 201 -4.84 13.17 3.61
N MET A 202 -5.22 12.03 4.20
CA MET A 202 -6.53 11.43 3.98
C MET A 202 -7.67 12.25 4.61
N ALA A 203 -7.45 12.80 5.80
CA ALA A 203 -8.42 13.67 6.45
C ALA A 203 -8.72 14.91 5.61
N ASN A 204 -7.68 15.57 5.09
CA ASN A 204 -7.83 16.70 4.19
C ASN A 204 -8.62 16.36 2.91
N TYR A 205 -8.45 15.16 2.37
CA TYR A 205 -9.12 14.72 1.16
C TYR A 205 -10.61 14.36 1.38
N TYR A 206 -10.95 13.79 2.51
CA TYR A 206 -12.29 13.22 2.72
C TYR A 206 -13.23 14.07 3.58
N THR A 207 -12.71 14.96 4.43
CA THR A 207 -13.53 15.67 5.43
C THR A 207 -13.68 17.17 5.14
N GLY A 208 -14.78 17.75 5.60
CA GLY A 208 -15.11 19.15 5.37
C GLY A 208 -16.26 19.35 4.36
N GLU A 209 -16.84 20.56 4.32
CA GLU A 209 -18.11 20.86 3.65
C GLU A 209 -18.17 20.49 2.16
N GLU A 210 -17.04 20.52 1.45
CA GLU A 210 -16.97 20.24 0.00
C GLU A 210 -16.49 18.82 -0.33
N HIS A 211 -16.34 17.95 0.68
CA HIS A 211 -15.77 16.60 0.56
C HIS A 211 -16.82 15.49 0.76
N GLU A 212 -16.41 14.23 0.61
CA GLU A 212 -17.30 13.05 0.72
C GLU A 212 -17.97 12.95 2.11
N PHE A 213 -17.29 13.41 3.17
CA PHE A 213 -17.80 13.43 4.55
C PHE A 213 -17.96 14.88 5.06
N PRO A 214 -18.97 15.62 4.57
CA PRO A 214 -19.15 17.03 4.93
C PRO A 214 -19.56 17.25 6.39
N ASP A 215 -19.97 16.19 7.06
CA ASP A 215 -20.35 16.19 8.47
C ASP A 215 -19.23 15.75 9.42
N LEU A 216 -18.05 15.44 8.87
CA LEU A 216 -16.84 15.13 9.62
C LEU A 216 -15.78 16.21 9.42
N ASP A 217 -14.95 16.40 10.45
CA ASP A 217 -13.81 17.31 10.41
C ASP A 217 -12.74 16.87 11.45
N PHE A 218 -11.54 17.42 11.40
CA PHE A 218 -10.46 17.07 12.31
C PHE A 218 -9.88 18.31 13.01
N SER A 219 -9.36 18.14 14.22
CA SER A 219 -8.82 19.24 15.03
C SER A 219 -7.53 18.93 15.77
N LEU A 220 -7.25 17.66 16.01
CA LEU A 220 -6.12 17.27 16.82
C LEU A 220 -5.11 16.49 16.00
N LEU A 221 -3.92 17.05 15.86
CA LEU A 221 -2.74 16.32 15.41
C LEU A 221 -2.22 15.51 16.60
N LEU A 222 -2.25 14.19 16.48
CA LEU A 222 -1.82 13.28 17.53
C LEU A 222 -0.34 12.91 17.40
N MET A 223 0.18 12.91 16.17
CA MET A 223 1.57 12.59 15.87
C MET A 223 1.95 13.16 14.50
N ASP A 224 3.14 13.78 14.42
CA ASP A 224 3.80 14.10 13.14
C ASP A 224 4.46 12.84 12.57
N GLU A 225 4.42 12.70 11.25
CA GLU A 225 4.94 11.54 10.53
C GLU A 225 5.70 11.93 9.26
N LYS A 226 6.52 11.01 8.81
CA LYS A 226 7.12 11.04 7.47
C LYS A 226 6.88 9.70 6.80
N SER A 227 6.54 9.72 5.51
CA SER A 227 6.31 8.50 4.75
C SER A 227 7.52 8.10 3.92
N CYS A 228 7.72 6.79 3.81
CA CYS A 228 8.78 6.17 3.02
C CYS A 228 8.24 4.98 2.22
N VAL A 229 9.04 4.49 1.29
CA VAL A 229 8.79 3.22 0.60
C VAL A 229 9.51 2.09 1.33
N GLY A 230 8.85 0.95 1.49
CA GLY A 230 9.42 -0.23 2.15
C GLY A 230 9.72 -1.36 1.17
N PHE A 231 10.90 -1.96 1.31
CA PHE A 231 11.35 -3.15 0.59
C PHE A 231 11.79 -4.22 1.59
N ARG A 232 11.97 -5.47 1.11
CA ARG A 232 12.59 -6.53 1.92
C ARG A 232 13.90 -6.05 2.54
N LYS A 233 14.25 -6.58 3.70
CA LYS A 233 15.50 -6.23 4.38
C LYS A 233 16.70 -6.45 3.43
N ASP A 234 17.57 -5.45 3.37
CA ASP A 234 18.77 -5.42 2.52
C ASP A 234 18.50 -5.50 0.99
N SER A 235 17.28 -5.12 0.56
CA SER A 235 16.91 -5.08 -0.86
C SER A 235 17.70 -4.01 -1.62
N ASP A 236 18.25 -4.39 -2.76
CA ASP A 236 18.93 -3.49 -3.71
C ASP A 236 17.95 -2.53 -4.43
N LEU A 237 16.65 -2.80 -4.41
CA LEU A 237 15.62 -1.89 -4.90
C LEU A 237 15.51 -0.61 -4.05
N THR A 238 15.96 -0.64 -2.79
CA THR A 238 15.85 0.52 -1.88
C THR A 238 16.64 1.72 -2.39
N GLU A 239 17.91 1.51 -2.77
CA GLU A 239 18.73 2.62 -3.28
C GLU A 239 18.26 3.08 -4.67
N LEU A 240 17.82 2.17 -5.52
CA LEU A 240 17.24 2.53 -6.83
C LEU A 240 15.98 3.39 -6.67
N ALA A 241 15.14 3.09 -5.67
CA ALA A 241 13.98 3.92 -5.37
C ALA A 241 14.37 5.29 -4.81
N ASN A 242 15.42 5.37 -3.97
CA ASN A 242 15.97 6.65 -3.52
C ASN A 242 16.47 7.49 -4.70
N GLU A 243 17.25 6.89 -5.60
CA GLU A 243 17.75 7.57 -6.81
C GLU A 243 16.60 8.07 -7.69
N TYR A 244 15.55 7.24 -7.87
CA TYR A 244 14.36 7.62 -8.63
C TYR A 244 13.63 8.80 -7.96
N LEU A 245 13.37 8.74 -6.65
CA LEU A 245 12.68 9.81 -5.90
C LEU A 245 13.46 11.14 -5.97
N ARG A 246 14.79 11.09 -5.81
CA ARG A 246 15.64 12.29 -5.97
C ARG A 246 15.55 12.87 -7.38
N ALA A 247 15.59 12.03 -8.42
CA ALA A 247 15.46 12.47 -9.81
C ALA A 247 14.09 13.08 -10.09
N ALA A 248 13.01 12.43 -9.65
CA ALA A 248 11.64 12.91 -9.81
C ALA A 248 11.35 14.20 -9.01
N TYR A 249 12.05 14.42 -7.90
CA TYR A 249 12.01 15.69 -7.19
C TYR A 249 12.77 16.79 -7.97
N ALA A 250 13.97 16.47 -8.45
CA ALA A 250 14.83 17.44 -9.13
C ALA A 250 14.27 17.90 -10.49
N ASP A 251 13.55 17.05 -11.21
CA ASP A 251 12.93 17.38 -12.51
C ASP A 251 11.52 17.94 -12.41
N GLY A 252 10.94 18.04 -11.18
CA GLY A 252 9.63 18.62 -10.94
C GLY A 252 8.46 17.63 -11.07
N THR A 253 8.71 16.35 -11.31
CA THR A 253 7.68 15.32 -11.41
C THR A 253 6.87 15.20 -10.11
N ILE A 254 7.55 15.14 -8.96
CA ILE A 254 6.89 15.07 -7.64
C ILE A 254 5.99 16.28 -7.42
N GLN A 255 6.46 17.49 -7.72
CA GLN A 255 5.68 18.72 -7.55
C GLN A 255 4.46 18.77 -8.47
N ALA A 256 4.61 18.31 -9.71
CA ALA A 256 3.50 18.24 -10.66
C ALA A 256 2.42 17.27 -10.21
N LEU A 257 2.81 16.07 -9.75
CA LEU A 257 1.89 15.08 -9.19
C LEU A 257 1.24 15.57 -7.91
N ALA A 258 2.01 16.19 -7.01
CA ALA A 258 1.47 16.75 -5.77
C ALA A 258 0.37 17.80 -6.06
N SER A 259 0.60 18.66 -7.03
CA SER A 259 -0.40 19.66 -7.46
C SER A 259 -1.62 19.01 -8.13
N GLN A 260 -1.42 17.95 -8.91
CA GLN A 260 -2.52 17.20 -9.52
C GLN A 260 -3.45 16.58 -8.46
N TYR A 261 -2.89 16.12 -7.34
CA TYR A 261 -3.61 15.44 -6.29
C TYR A 261 -3.92 16.31 -5.06
N GLY A 262 -3.53 17.60 -5.07
CA GLY A 262 -3.84 18.58 -4.00
C GLY A 262 -3.11 18.28 -2.70
N ILE A 263 -1.86 17.81 -2.77
CA ILE A 263 -1.03 17.47 -1.61
C ILE A 263 0.31 18.20 -1.59
N GLU A 264 0.38 19.40 -2.18
CA GLU A 264 1.63 20.18 -2.29
C GLU A 264 2.27 20.42 -0.92
N ASP A 265 1.43 20.69 0.10
CA ASP A 265 1.89 20.93 1.48
C ASP A 265 2.47 19.70 2.17
N ALA A 266 2.22 18.50 1.62
CA ALA A 266 2.75 17.25 2.14
C ALA A 266 4.13 16.88 1.57
N ILE A 267 4.61 17.56 0.53
CA ILE A 267 5.92 17.27 -0.06
C ILE A 267 7.03 17.75 0.87
N LEU A 268 7.96 16.84 1.16
CA LEU A 268 9.15 17.22 1.94
C LEU A 268 10.12 17.99 1.06
N ASP A 269 10.52 19.18 1.53
CA ASP A 269 11.67 19.91 0.97
C ASP A 269 12.96 19.35 1.60
N ASN A 270 13.36 18.18 1.12
CA ASN A 270 14.50 17.46 1.69
C ASN A 270 15.86 17.92 1.15
N GLY A 271 15.89 18.89 0.23
CA GLY A 271 17.12 19.27 -0.46
C GLY A 271 17.79 18.07 -1.16
N ILE A 272 16.97 17.06 -1.54
CA ILE A 272 17.42 15.84 -2.19
C ILE A 272 17.88 16.13 -3.61
#